data_cca083d13c908a897aa1716b7ab3f364
#
_entry.id   cca083d13c908a897aa1716b7ab3f364
#
_cell.length_a   1.000
_cell.length_b   1.000
_cell.length_c   1.000
_cell.angle_alpha   90.00
_cell.angle_beta   90.00
_cell.angle_gamma   90.00
#
_symmetry.space_group_name_H-M   'P 1'
#
loop_
_entity.id
_entity.type
_entity.pdbx_description
1 polymer ?
#
loop_
_entity_poly.entity_id
_entity_poly.type
_entity_poly.pdbx_seq_one_letter_code
_entity_poly.pdbx_strand_id
1 'polypeptide(L)'
;MKDKNYTIRQISVFIDNRPASLSEMTRSLADENINLRALSLAETRDFGTTRIIVADVDTCSEVLKEAGYHFIETDVLAVEVVDRPGGMADVLECIAIEHISVEYAYAMIEKREGSAVIILRVDNIEKAIMALRKRNIRLLTREDVALL
;
A
#
# COMPACT_ATOMS: atom_id res chain seq x y z
N MET A 1 0.28 21.12 -2.18
CA MET A 1 -0.67 20.87 -1.08
C MET A 1 -1.82 19.95 -1.46
N LYS A 2 -2.42 20.12 -2.63
CA LYS A 2 -3.47 19.20 -3.14
C LYS A 2 -2.97 17.76 -3.34
N ASP A 3 -1.69 17.56 -3.57
CA ASP A 3 -1.14 16.24 -3.88
C ASP A 3 -0.83 15.39 -2.64
N LYS A 4 -0.76 15.99 -1.46
CA LYS A 4 -0.56 15.27 -0.20
C LYS A 4 -1.71 14.33 0.15
N ASN A 5 -2.93 14.64 -0.32
CA ASN A 5 -4.09 13.80 -0.05
C ASN A 5 -4.05 12.47 -0.81
N TYR A 6 -3.31 12.37 -1.90
CA TYR A 6 -3.14 11.14 -2.67
C TYR A 6 -1.97 10.29 -2.20
N THR A 7 -1.16 10.81 -1.29
CA THR A 7 -0.07 10.07 -0.69
C THR A 7 -0.59 9.24 0.48
N ILE A 8 -0.50 7.94 0.35
CA ILE A 8 -0.95 6.98 1.36
C ILE A 8 0.27 6.54 2.18
N ARG A 9 0.15 6.52 3.50
CA ARG A 9 1.21 6.02 4.38
C ARG A 9 1.08 4.51 4.52
N GLN A 10 2.08 3.79 4.07
CA GLN A 10 2.20 2.35 4.22
C GLN A 10 3.09 2.06 5.43
N ILE A 11 2.76 1.04 6.18
CA ILE A 11 3.63 0.52 7.24
C ILE A 11 4.32 -0.73 6.73
N SER A 12 5.65 -0.77 6.81
CA SER A 12 6.45 -1.96 6.53
C SER A 12 6.96 -2.52 7.84
N VAL A 13 6.47 -3.69 8.23
CA VAL A 13 6.81 -4.36 9.48
C VAL A 13 7.86 -5.43 9.19
N PHE A 14 8.95 -5.41 9.96
CA PHE A 14 10.01 -6.41 9.84
C PHE A 14 9.71 -7.57 10.79
N ILE A 15 9.61 -8.77 10.23
CA ILE A 15 9.31 -9.99 10.97
C ILE A 15 10.36 -11.07 10.69
N ASP A 16 10.55 -11.98 11.63
CA ASP A 16 11.43 -13.14 11.43
C ASP A 16 10.82 -14.10 10.41
N ASN A 17 11.66 -14.72 9.59
CA ASN A 17 11.22 -15.76 8.66
C ASN A 17 11.15 -17.11 9.40
N ARG A 18 10.11 -17.27 10.21
CA ARG A 18 9.82 -18.48 10.96
C ARG A 18 8.32 -18.77 10.97
N PRO A 19 7.91 -20.02 11.22
CA PRO A 19 6.48 -20.32 11.38
C PRO A 19 5.82 -19.42 12.43
N ALA A 20 4.59 -19.03 12.16
CA ALA A 20 3.74 -18.19 13.01
C ALA A 20 4.11 -16.70 13.10
N SER A 21 5.25 -16.23 12.57
CA SER A 21 5.62 -14.81 12.64
C SER A 21 4.54 -13.88 12.10
N LEU A 22 4.05 -14.16 10.90
CA LEU A 22 3.00 -13.35 10.25
C LEU A 22 1.67 -13.46 11.00
N SER A 23 1.32 -14.65 11.46
CA SER A 23 0.11 -14.91 12.25
C SER A 23 0.12 -14.13 13.56
N GLU A 24 1.23 -14.13 14.28
CA GLU A 24 1.39 -13.39 15.54
C GLU A 24 1.25 -11.88 15.33
N MET A 25 1.90 -11.34 14.31
CA MET A 25 1.83 -9.91 14.00
C MET A 25 0.40 -9.49 13.64
N THR A 26 -0.26 -10.22 12.76
CA THR A 26 -1.63 -9.91 12.36
C THR A 26 -2.62 -10.08 13.52
N ARG A 27 -2.39 -11.04 14.42
CA ARG A 27 -3.21 -11.22 15.63
C ARG A 27 -3.08 -10.02 16.56
N SER A 28 -1.88 -9.50 16.76
CA SER A 28 -1.65 -8.30 17.57
C SER A 28 -2.48 -7.11 17.07
N LEU A 29 -2.60 -6.95 15.76
CA LEU A 29 -3.42 -5.90 15.15
C LEU A 29 -4.92 -6.18 15.32
N ALA A 30 -5.33 -7.43 15.12
CA ALA A 30 -6.73 -7.84 15.25
C ALA A 30 -7.27 -7.65 16.66
N ASP A 31 -6.47 -7.94 17.67
CA ASP A 31 -6.83 -7.80 19.09
C ASP A 31 -7.09 -6.33 19.45
N GLU A 32 -6.51 -5.39 18.73
CA GLU A 32 -6.74 -3.96 18.85
C GLU A 32 -7.75 -3.41 17.81
N ASN A 33 -8.51 -4.31 17.21
CA ASN A 33 -9.55 -3.96 16.23
C ASN A 33 -9.02 -3.22 14.99
N ILE A 34 -7.80 -3.50 14.58
CA ILE A 34 -7.20 -2.92 13.38
C ILE A 34 -7.40 -3.88 12.20
N ASN A 35 -8.11 -3.40 11.18
CA ASN A 35 -8.37 -4.16 9.97
C ASN A 35 -7.32 -3.84 8.90
N LEU A 36 -6.84 -4.88 8.22
CA LEU A 36 -5.91 -4.74 7.12
C LEU A 36 -6.67 -4.44 5.82
N ARG A 37 -6.34 -3.32 5.18
CA ARG A 37 -6.88 -2.93 3.86
C ARG A 37 -6.09 -3.57 2.73
N ALA A 38 -4.80 -3.75 2.94
CA ALA A 38 -3.90 -4.42 2.01
C ALA A 38 -2.76 -5.07 2.79
N LEU A 39 -2.21 -6.13 2.21
CA LEU A 39 -1.08 -6.85 2.79
C LEU A 39 -0.22 -7.44 1.67
N SER A 40 1.08 -7.28 1.81
CA SER A 40 2.07 -7.91 0.94
C SER A 40 3.24 -8.40 1.78
N LEU A 41 3.65 -9.62 1.57
CA LEU A 41 4.82 -10.20 2.23
C LEU A 41 5.94 -10.38 1.20
N ALA A 42 7.06 -9.70 1.45
CA ALA A 42 8.29 -9.89 0.70
C ALA A 42 9.32 -10.48 1.65
N GLU A 43 9.86 -11.62 1.32
CA GLU A 43 10.84 -12.29 2.18
C GLU A 43 12.26 -12.20 1.65
N THR A 44 13.20 -12.11 2.58
CA THR A 44 14.61 -12.39 2.34
C THR A 44 14.94 -13.70 3.07
N ARG A 45 16.19 -14.14 3.00
CA ARG A 45 16.63 -15.41 3.59
C ARG A 45 16.35 -15.51 5.10
N ASP A 46 16.60 -14.41 5.84
CA ASP A 46 16.60 -14.39 7.31
C ASP A 46 15.39 -13.67 7.91
N PHE A 47 14.76 -12.79 7.17
CA PHE A 47 13.60 -12.04 7.66
C PHE A 47 12.63 -11.71 6.52
N GLY A 48 11.42 -11.32 6.90
CA GLY A 48 10.40 -10.86 5.98
C GLY A 48 10.05 -9.40 6.21
N THR A 49 9.59 -8.73 5.16
CA THR A 49 8.99 -7.40 5.25
C THR A 49 7.52 -7.52 4.89
N THR A 50 6.66 -7.22 5.85
CA THR A 50 5.21 -7.21 5.64
C THR A 50 4.77 -5.77 5.42
N ARG A 51 4.27 -5.47 4.23
CA ARG A 51 3.70 -4.16 3.90
C ARG A 51 2.22 -4.20 4.13
N ILE A 52 1.71 -3.24 4.91
CA ILE A 52 0.29 -3.17 5.25
C ILE A 52 -0.26 -1.77 5.03
N ILE A 53 -1.53 -1.72 4.67
CA ILE A 53 -2.33 -0.50 4.60
C ILE A 53 -3.48 -0.64 5.60
N VAL A 54 -3.64 0.37 6.45
CA VAL A 54 -4.69 0.44 7.47
C VAL A 54 -5.35 1.82 7.43
N ALA A 55 -6.54 1.94 7.99
CA ALA A 55 -7.26 3.21 8.02
C ALA A 55 -6.59 4.23 8.96
N ASP A 56 -6.19 3.80 10.15
CA ASP A 56 -5.56 4.65 11.17
C ASP A 56 -4.11 4.22 11.38
N VAL A 57 -3.21 4.87 10.66
CA VAL A 57 -1.78 4.58 10.69
C VAL A 57 -1.16 4.87 12.05
N ASP A 58 -1.56 5.96 12.70
CA ASP A 58 -0.97 6.37 13.98
C ASP A 58 -1.30 5.35 15.08
N THR A 59 -2.55 4.91 15.18
CA THR A 59 -2.94 3.86 16.13
C THR A 59 -2.23 2.55 15.84
N CYS A 60 -2.15 2.16 14.57
CA CYS A 60 -1.45 0.94 14.17
C CYS A 60 0.03 0.98 14.56
N SER A 61 0.70 2.11 14.32
CA SER A 61 2.10 2.32 14.69
C SER A 61 2.33 2.18 16.19
N GLU A 62 1.43 2.72 17.01
CA GLU A 62 1.49 2.58 18.47
C GLU A 62 1.36 1.12 18.92
N VAL A 63 0.42 0.39 18.34
CA VAL A 63 0.19 -1.04 18.65
C VAL A 63 1.42 -1.87 18.29
N LEU A 64 1.99 -1.64 17.11
CA LEU A 64 3.19 -2.35 16.67
C LEU A 64 4.40 -2.05 17.57
N LYS A 65 4.55 -0.79 17.96
CA LYS A 65 5.62 -0.36 18.84
C LYS A 65 5.51 -1.02 20.21
N GLU A 66 4.33 -1.03 20.82
CA GLU A 66 4.06 -1.66 22.10
C GLU A 66 4.29 -3.18 22.04
N ALA A 67 3.99 -3.81 20.93
CA ALA A 67 4.21 -5.23 20.70
C ALA A 67 5.68 -5.58 20.40
N GLY A 68 6.56 -4.59 20.31
CA GLY A 68 7.99 -4.79 20.10
C GLY A 68 8.42 -4.98 18.65
N TYR A 69 7.58 -4.66 17.69
CA TYR A 69 7.93 -4.77 16.27
C TYR A 69 8.74 -3.57 15.79
N HIS A 70 9.70 -3.83 14.91
CA HIS A 70 10.39 -2.81 14.14
C HIS A 70 9.61 -2.57 12.85
N PHE A 71 9.39 -1.31 12.52
CA PHE A 71 8.66 -0.95 11.30
C PHE A 71 9.10 0.43 10.81
N ILE A 72 8.82 0.70 9.54
CA ILE A 72 9.00 2.01 8.91
C ILE A 72 7.71 2.42 8.19
N GLU A 73 7.50 3.72 8.05
CA GLU A 73 6.43 4.27 7.24
C GLU A 73 6.99 4.71 5.89
N THR A 74 6.25 4.44 4.83
CA THR A 74 6.65 4.75 3.45
C THR A 74 5.48 5.34 2.69
N ASP A 75 5.72 6.38 1.92
CA ASP A 75 4.71 6.97 1.06
C ASP A 75 4.48 6.13 -0.19
N VAL A 76 3.23 5.81 -0.45
CA VAL A 76 2.78 5.03 -1.61
C VAL A 76 1.55 5.67 -2.25
N LEU A 77 1.18 5.19 -3.43
CA LEU A 77 -0.05 5.58 -4.12
C LEU A 77 -1.04 4.42 -4.12
N ALA A 78 -2.33 4.75 -4.07
CA ALA A 78 -3.42 3.80 -4.27
C ALA A 78 -4.13 4.17 -5.58
N VAL A 79 -4.00 3.33 -6.58
CA VAL A 79 -4.48 3.58 -7.96
C VAL A 79 -5.64 2.67 -8.28
N GLU A 80 -6.74 3.24 -8.77
CA GLU A 80 -7.86 2.46 -9.27
C GLU A 80 -7.55 1.98 -10.70
N VAL A 81 -7.60 0.68 -10.89
CA VAL A 81 -7.28 0.00 -12.15
C VAL A 81 -8.54 -0.69 -12.66
N VAL A 82 -8.84 -0.54 -13.94
CA VAL A 82 -9.95 -1.25 -14.56
C VAL A 82 -9.63 -2.75 -14.58
N ASP A 83 -10.56 -3.56 -14.05
CA ASP A 83 -10.40 -5.03 -13.96
C ASP A 83 -10.70 -5.69 -15.32
N ARG A 84 -9.74 -5.56 -16.23
CA ARG A 84 -9.77 -6.16 -17.57
C ARG A 84 -8.34 -6.40 -18.06
N PRO A 85 -8.15 -7.26 -19.07
CA PRO A 85 -6.83 -7.40 -19.69
C PRO A 85 -6.32 -6.03 -20.17
N GLY A 86 -5.09 -5.68 -19.82
CA GLY A 86 -4.48 -4.41 -20.17
C GLY A 86 -4.73 -3.27 -19.17
N GLY A 87 -5.65 -3.42 -18.22
CA GLY A 87 -5.94 -2.35 -17.24
C GLY A 87 -4.71 -1.93 -16.44
N MET A 88 -3.95 -2.88 -15.93
CA MET A 88 -2.70 -2.60 -15.21
C MET A 88 -1.60 -2.08 -16.15
N ALA A 89 -1.52 -2.62 -17.36
CA ALA A 89 -0.56 -2.17 -18.35
C ALA A 89 -0.75 -0.68 -18.68
N ASP A 90 -1.98 -0.22 -18.84
CA ASP A 90 -2.31 1.17 -19.13
C ASP A 90 -1.75 2.12 -18.04
N VAL A 91 -1.91 1.74 -16.77
CA VAL A 91 -1.40 2.51 -15.63
C VAL A 91 0.14 2.55 -15.64
N LEU A 92 0.77 1.40 -15.81
CA LEU A 92 2.23 1.28 -15.80
C LEU A 92 2.88 2.00 -16.98
N GLU A 93 2.28 1.96 -18.15
CA GLU A 93 2.75 2.70 -19.33
C GLU A 93 2.69 4.22 -19.11
N CYS A 94 1.64 4.69 -18.48
CA CYS A 94 1.50 6.10 -18.10
C CYS A 94 2.67 6.57 -17.22
N ILE A 95 3.06 5.75 -16.27
CA ILE A 95 4.18 6.02 -15.35
C ILE A 95 5.52 5.91 -16.10
N ALA A 96 5.67 4.91 -16.96
CA ALA A 96 6.91 4.65 -17.71
C ALA A 96 7.27 5.76 -18.69
N ILE A 97 6.28 6.37 -19.33
CA ILE A 97 6.49 7.50 -20.25
C ILE A 97 7.19 8.67 -19.55
N GLU A 98 6.90 8.86 -18.28
CA GLU A 98 7.51 9.91 -17.46
C GLU A 98 8.84 9.50 -16.82
N HIS A 99 9.39 8.36 -17.21
CA HIS A 99 10.63 7.80 -16.68
C HIS A 99 10.62 7.59 -15.16
N ILE A 100 9.46 7.19 -14.63
CA ILE A 100 9.29 6.88 -13.21
C ILE A 100 9.38 5.36 -13.03
N SER A 101 10.20 4.91 -12.08
CA SER A 101 10.34 3.49 -11.75
C SER A 101 9.33 3.07 -10.71
N VAL A 102 8.71 1.92 -10.93
CA VAL A 102 7.90 1.25 -9.91
C VAL A 102 8.81 0.31 -9.12
N GLU A 103 8.94 0.57 -7.84
CA GLU A 103 9.80 -0.24 -6.96
C GLU A 103 9.10 -1.53 -6.53
N TYR A 104 7.80 -1.45 -6.25
CA TYR A 104 6.93 -2.61 -5.99
C TYR A 104 5.46 -2.22 -6.12
N ALA A 105 4.62 -3.23 -6.24
CA ALA A 105 3.17 -3.07 -6.37
C ALA A 105 2.46 -4.27 -5.75
N TYR A 106 1.28 -4.03 -5.17
CA TYR A 106 0.40 -5.08 -4.68
C TYR A 106 -1.05 -4.60 -4.61
N ALA A 107 -2.00 -5.54 -4.58
CA ALA A 107 -3.41 -5.23 -4.59
C ALA A 107 -3.97 -5.01 -3.19
N MET A 108 -5.00 -4.19 -3.08
CA MET A 108 -5.83 -4.10 -1.87
C MET A 108 -6.75 -5.32 -1.77
N ILE A 109 -7.11 -5.67 -0.55
CA ILE A 109 -7.96 -6.84 -0.26
C ILE A 109 -9.39 -6.62 -0.75
N GLU A 110 -9.88 -5.39 -0.72
CA GLU A 110 -11.25 -5.07 -1.09
C GLU A 110 -11.52 -5.33 -2.57
N LYS A 111 -12.66 -5.97 -2.83
CA LYS A 111 -13.18 -6.14 -4.18
C LYS A 111 -14.12 -4.99 -4.53
N ARG A 112 -13.90 -4.39 -5.69
CA ARG A 112 -14.83 -3.46 -6.31
C ARG A 112 -15.32 -4.05 -7.63
N GLU A 113 -16.59 -3.84 -7.95
CA GLU A 113 -17.14 -4.27 -9.23
C GLU A 113 -16.47 -3.51 -10.38
N GLY A 114 -15.87 -4.26 -11.30
CA GLY A 114 -15.23 -3.70 -12.50
C GLY A 114 -13.92 -2.99 -12.30
N SER A 115 -13.41 -2.91 -11.06
CA SER A 115 -12.12 -2.28 -10.79
C SER A 115 -11.38 -2.94 -9.63
N ALA A 116 -10.07 -2.70 -9.57
CA ALA A 116 -9.20 -3.08 -8.46
C ALA A 116 -8.40 -1.87 -8.00
N VAL A 117 -7.96 -1.88 -6.75
CA VAL A 117 -7.07 -0.85 -6.22
C VAL A 117 -5.70 -1.45 -6.02
N ILE A 118 -4.70 -0.83 -6.64
CA ILE A 118 -3.31 -1.28 -6.60
C ILE A 118 -2.49 -0.26 -5.81
N ILE A 119 -1.70 -0.75 -4.88
CA ILE A 119 -0.72 0.06 -4.16
C ILE A 119 0.57 0.08 -4.98
N LEU A 120 1.08 1.28 -5.23
CA LEU A 120 2.33 1.48 -5.97
C LEU A 120 3.34 2.25 -5.13
N ARG A 121 4.54 1.70 -5.02
CA ARG A 121 5.71 2.44 -4.55
C ARG A 121 6.53 2.85 -5.77
N VAL A 122 6.72 4.15 -5.92
CA VAL A 122 7.47 4.74 -7.05
C VAL A 122 8.60 5.60 -6.53
N ASP A 123 9.61 5.82 -7.37
CA ASP A 123 10.78 6.62 -7.02
C ASP A 123 10.49 8.14 -6.99
N ASN A 124 9.45 8.60 -7.67
CA ASN A 124 9.03 10.00 -7.67
C ASN A 124 7.50 10.08 -7.58
N ILE A 125 7.00 10.19 -6.36
CA ILE A 125 5.57 10.14 -6.07
C ILE A 125 4.81 11.36 -6.63
N GLU A 126 5.36 12.54 -6.53
CA GLU A 126 4.72 13.77 -7.00
C GLU A 126 4.56 13.76 -8.52
N LYS A 127 5.61 13.34 -9.22
CA LYS A 127 5.58 13.21 -10.68
C LYS A 127 4.60 12.14 -11.14
N ALA A 128 4.51 11.03 -10.42
CA ALA A 128 3.56 9.96 -10.69
C ALA A 128 2.10 10.44 -10.50
N ILE A 129 1.82 11.18 -9.44
CA ILE A 129 0.50 11.76 -9.21
C ILE A 129 0.09 12.65 -10.39
N MET A 130 0.97 13.53 -10.82
CA MET A 130 0.71 14.42 -11.96
C MET A 130 0.44 13.64 -13.25
N ALA A 131 1.27 12.64 -13.54
CA ALA A 131 1.16 11.81 -14.75
C ALA A 131 -0.17 11.04 -14.79
N LEU A 132 -0.55 10.43 -13.69
CA LEU A 132 -1.78 9.65 -13.59
C LEU A 132 -3.02 10.54 -13.68
N ARG A 133 -3.04 11.65 -12.98
CA ARG A 133 -4.17 12.59 -13.00
C ARG A 133 -4.36 13.22 -14.37
N LYS A 134 -3.29 13.54 -15.07
CA LYS A 134 -3.33 14.10 -16.43
C LYS A 134 -4.03 13.16 -17.42
N ARG A 135 -3.98 11.87 -17.18
CA ARG A 135 -4.64 10.85 -18.01
C ARG A 135 -5.96 10.35 -17.42
N ASN A 136 -6.51 11.07 -16.45
CA ASN A 136 -7.77 10.75 -15.79
C ASN A 136 -7.79 9.36 -15.12
N ILE A 137 -6.63 8.88 -14.70
CA ILE A 137 -6.52 7.67 -13.90
C ILE A 137 -6.80 8.05 -12.45
N ARG A 138 -7.77 7.37 -11.84
CA ARG A 138 -8.22 7.70 -10.50
C ARG A 138 -7.21 7.25 -9.45
N LEU A 139 -6.81 8.21 -8.61
CA LEU A 139 -6.04 7.96 -7.39
C LEU A 139 -6.98 8.03 -6.19
N LEU A 140 -6.84 7.13 -5.24
CA LEU A 140 -7.56 7.20 -3.98
C LEU A 140 -6.86 8.18 -3.04
N THR A 141 -7.68 8.96 -2.32
CA THR A 141 -7.20 9.82 -1.24
C THR A 141 -7.05 9.02 0.05
N ARG A 142 -6.42 9.62 1.05
CA ARG A 142 -6.35 9.03 2.40
C ARG A 142 -7.75 8.75 2.95
N GLU A 143 -8.70 9.66 2.71
CA GLU A 143 -10.10 9.48 3.12
C GLU A 143 -10.75 8.29 2.41
N ASP A 144 -10.54 8.17 1.10
CA ASP A 144 -11.07 7.03 0.34
C ASP A 144 -10.59 5.71 0.92
N VAL A 145 -9.30 5.60 1.23
CA VAL A 145 -8.70 4.40 1.83
C VAL A 145 -9.27 4.12 3.21
N ALA A 146 -9.46 5.14 4.02
CA ALA A 146 -10.01 5.00 5.38
C ALA A 146 -11.47 4.51 5.37
N LEU A 147 -12.24 4.84 4.33
CA LEU A 147 -13.65 4.47 4.18
C LEU A 147 -13.87 3.09 3.51
N LEU A 148 -12.84 2.44 3.04
CA LEU A 148 -12.94 1.12 2.41
C LEU A 148 -13.37 0.01 3.36
#